data_a8ff93fb4277133755f6f27764bdeafa
#
_entry.id   a8ff93fb4277133755f6f27764bdeafa
#
_cell.length_a   1.000
_cell.length_b   1.000
_cell.length_c   1.000
_cell.angle_alpha   90.00
_cell.angle_beta   90.00
_cell.angle_gamma   90.00
#
_symmetry.space_group_name_H-M   'P 1'
#
loop_
_entity.id
_entity.type
_entity.pdbx_description
1 polymer ?
#
loop_
_entity_poly.entity_id
_entity_poly.type
_entity_poly.pdbx_seq_one_letter_code
_entity_poly.pdbx_strand_id
1 'polypeptide(L)'
;MASMETLDQDHKTRLMGLEALESHIVAAKAVANTMRTSLGPNGLDKMMVDKDGNVTVSNDGVTILSMIDVDHQIAKLMVEMSKSQDDEIGDGTTGVVVLAGELLDQGIHPIRIAGGYKQAVCVAIEHLDKISDSILVDVKDTKPPIQTAETMLGSKVINSCYRQMAEIAVNAVLTVTDMEQRGVDFELIKVESKVGGRLEDTKWIKDMIVDKDLNAKIVILTCPFEYPNQKQKMIQQIKETGAKIEICQWDSDDEANHLLLQNNLPVVRWVGGPEIELIAITTGGQITPKFSELSARKLGFAGLVQEISFGTTKDKMLVIEQCKNSRAVIIFMRRGNKMSIEEVKRPLHDALCVIWKLIHDNHVVCGGGAAEISCALPVSQEVDKCPTLELYALRAFANALEVIPKALSENSDMNPIQTMTEARARQVNERNLALGHVIETFIESEE
;
A
#
# COMPACT_ATOMS: atom_id res chain seq x y z
N MET A 1 -54.88 23.13 -7.02
CA MET A 1 -53.97 23.71 -5.98
C MET A 1 -52.85 22.69 -5.83
N ALA A 2 -51.71 22.95 -6.45
CA ALA A 2 -50.54 22.12 -6.30
C ALA A 2 -49.76 22.61 -5.07
N SER A 3 -49.62 21.77 -4.06
CA SER A 3 -48.75 22.02 -2.93
C SER A 3 -47.28 22.01 -3.43
N MET A 4 -46.65 23.19 -3.39
CA MET A 4 -45.21 23.29 -3.50
C MET A 4 -44.63 22.61 -2.29
N GLU A 5 -44.02 21.46 -2.50
CA GLU A 5 -43.04 20.87 -1.59
C GLU A 5 -41.87 21.85 -1.50
N THR A 6 -41.74 22.51 -0.36
CA THR A 6 -40.57 23.28 0.00
C THR A 6 -39.41 22.29 0.10
N LEU A 7 -38.51 22.33 -0.89
CA LEU A 7 -37.19 21.75 -0.79
C LEU A 7 -36.54 22.35 0.48
N ASP A 8 -36.30 21.50 1.46
CA ASP A 8 -35.46 21.80 2.60
C ASP A 8 -34.05 22.13 2.06
N GLN A 9 -33.82 23.41 1.84
CA GLN A 9 -32.48 23.92 1.63
C GLN A 9 -31.78 23.84 3.00
N ASP A 10 -30.88 22.91 3.15
CA ASP A 10 -29.90 22.94 4.21
C ASP A 10 -29.32 24.34 4.33
N HIS A 11 -29.76 25.08 5.33
CA HIS A 11 -29.24 26.42 5.64
C HIS A 11 -27.81 26.26 6.15
N LYS A 12 -26.86 26.16 5.23
CA LYS A 12 -25.43 26.23 5.55
C LYS A 12 -25.15 27.61 6.13
N THR A 13 -24.93 27.69 7.42
CA THR A 13 -24.54 28.92 8.11
C THR A 13 -23.18 29.37 7.60
N ARG A 14 -23.12 30.64 7.11
CA ARG A 14 -21.87 31.23 6.64
C ARG A 14 -21.10 31.76 7.84
N LEU A 15 -19.99 31.12 8.18
CA LEU A 15 -19.04 31.62 9.17
C LEU A 15 -18.05 32.60 8.52
N MET A 16 -17.66 33.65 9.24
CA MET A 16 -16.70 34.65 8.74
C MET A 16 -15.67 35.04 9.80
N GLY A 17 -14.46 35.42 9.34
CA GLY A 17 -13.40 35.90 10.19
C GLY A 17 -12.88 34.87 11.17
N LEU A 18 -12.80 35.24 12.45
CA LEU A 18 -12.25 34.36 13.50
C LEU A 18 -13.08 33.09 13.73
N GLU A 19 -14.41 33.21 13.68
CA GLU A 19 -15.29 32.02 13.85
C GLU A 19 -15.05 30.94 12.79
N ALA A 20 -14.76 31.35 11.55
CA ALA A 20 -14.40 30.41 10.48
C ALA A 20 -13.06 29.74 10.77
N LEU A 21 -12.05 30.48 11.25
CA LEU A 21 -10.76 29.92 11.63
C LEU A 21 -10.87 28.95 12.80
N GLU A 22 -11.62 29.29 13.84
CA GLU A 22 -11.88 28.40 14.97
C GLU A 22 -12.57 27.11 14.53
N SER A 23 -13.58 27.21 13.67
CA SER A 23 -14.26 26.05 13.09
C SER A 23 -13.29 25.15 12.31
N HIS A 24 -12.38 25.74 11.52
CA HIS A 24 -11.36 25.00 10.77
C HIS A 24 -10.40 24.24 11.71
N ILE A 25 -9.91 24.91 12.77
CA ILE A 25 -8.99 24.33 13.76
C ILE A 25 -9.68 23.19 14.51
N VAL A 26 -10.91 23.42 14.98
CA VAL A 26 -11.69 22.40 15.71
C VAL A 26 -11.91 21.16 14.85
N ALA A 27 -12.30 21.34 13.57
CA ALA A 27 -12.51 20.22 12.66
C ALA A 27 -11.21 19.43 12.40
N ALA A 28 -10.10 20.13 12.16
CA ALA A 28 -8.80 19.49 11.96
C ALA A 28 -8.32 18.71 13.21
N LYS A 29 -8.44 19.32 14.38
CA LYS A 29 -8.11 18.66 15.65
C LYS A 29 -9.00 17.46 15.94
N ALA A 30 -10.27 17.51 15.64
CA ALA A 30 -11.17 16.37 15.83
C ALA A 30 -10.70 15.15 15.01
N VAL A 31 -10.34 15.37 13.73
CA VAL A 31 -9.78 14.31 12.87
C VAL A 31 -8.45 13.81 13.41
N ALA A 32 -7.51 14.70 13.73
CA ALA A 32 -6.19 14.32 14.26
C ALA A 32 -6.29 13.54 15.58
N ASN A 33 -7.13 13.97 16.52
CA ASN A 33 -7.33 13.29 17.80
C ASN A 33 -7.96 11.90 17.62
N THR A 34 -8.84 11.75 16.63
CA THR A 34 -9.39 10.44 16.29
C THR A 34 -8.31 9.48 15.82
N MET A 35 -7.33 9.98 15.07
CA MET A 35 -6.24 9.17 14.52
C MET A 35 -5.12 8.90 15.52
N ARG A 36 -4.90 9.81 16.49
CA ARG A 36 -3.79 9.75 17.45
C ARG A 36 -3.70 8.42 18.21
N THR A 37 -4.84 7.86 18.62
CA THR A 37 -4.90 6.59 19.36
C THR A 37 -4.59 5.36 18.53
N SER A 38 -4.50 5.46 17.21
CA SER A 38 -4.14 4.37 16.31
C SER A 38 -2.68 4.46 15.81
N LEU A 39 -1.90 5.40 16.35
CA LEU A 39 -0.51 5.59 15.95
C LEU A 39 0.42 4.64 16.72
N GLY A 40 1.35 4.00 16.00
CA GLY A 40 2.42 3.16 16.55
C GLY A 40 2.05 1.67 16.72
N PRO A 41 3.01 0.85 17.19
CA PRO A 41 2.84 -0.60 17.30
C PRO A 41 1.77 -1.01 18.32
N ASN A 42 1.57 -0.22 19.38
CA ASN A 42 0.55 -0.43 20.39
C ASN A 42 -0.71 0.41 20.14
N GLY A 43 -0.87 0.95 18.92
CA GLY A 43 -2.06 1.70 18.51
C GLY A 43 -3.31 0.84 18.51
N LEU A 44 -4.44 1.44 18.93
CA LEU A 44 -5.73 0.75 19.01
C LEU A 44 -6.39 0.65 17.63
N ASP A 45 -6.86 -0.54 17.30
CA ASP A 45 -7.71 -0.75 16.13
C ASP A 45 -9.06 -0.04 16.29
N LYS A 46 -9.57 0.51 15.20
CA LYS A 46 -10.91 1.12 15.18
C LYS A 46 -11.89 0.23 14.45
N MET A 47 -13.05 0.05 15.08
CA MET A 47 -14.17 -0.65 14.46
C MET A 47 -15.09 0.39 13.82
N MET A 48 -15.29 0.26 12.53
CA MET A 48 -16.15 1.11 11.72
C MET A 48 -17.31 0.30 11.17
N VAL A 49 -18.48 0.90 11.15
CA VAL A 49 -19.69 0.27 10.61
C VAL A 49 -20.21 1.15 9.47
N ASP A 50 -20.29 0.57 8.29
CA ASP A 50 -20.82 1.25 7.11
C ASP A 50 -22.34 1.37 7.15
N LYS A 51 -22.94 2.23 6.30
CA LYS A 51 -24.40 2.42 6.17
C LYS A 51 -25.14 1.12 5.85
N ASP A 52 -24.47 0.20 5.20
CA ASP A 52 -24.98 -1.14 4.85
C ASP A 52 -24.85 -2.19 5.99
N GLY A 53 -24.29 -1.77 7.14
CA GLY A 53 -24.07 -2.65 8.29
C GLY A 53 -22.81 -3.52 8.20
N ASN A 54 -21.94 -3.30 7.21
CA ASN A 54 -20.67 -3.99 7.15
C ASN A 54 -19.72 -3.42 8.21
N VAL A 55 -19.03 -4.32 8.91
CA VAL A 55 -18.06 -3.96 9.95
C VAL A 55 -16.66 -4.09 9.38
N THR A 56 -15.85 -3.05 9.52
CA THR A 56 -14.42 -3.05 9.20
C THR A 56 -13.65 -2.69 10.46
N VAL A 57 -12.61 -3.46 10.77
CA VAL A 57 -11.70 -3.20 11.89
C VAL A 57 -10.33 -2.91 11.31
N SER A 58 -9.76 -1.76 11.59
CA SER A 58 -8.45 -1.38 11.05
C SER A 58 -7.75 -0.36 11.95
N ASN A 59 -6.41 -0.34 11.90
CA ASN A 59 -5.56 0.71 12.45
C ASN A 59 -4.92 1.58 11.35
N ASP A 60 -5.17 1.27 10.10
CA ASP A 60 -4.64 2.03 8.97
C ASP A 60 -5.34 3.39 8.82
N GLY A 61 -4.51 4.44 8.67
CA GLY A 61 -4.98 5.83 8.62
C GLY A 61 -5.90 6.14 7.48
N VAL A 62 -5.55 5.75 6.27
CA VAL A 62 -6.35 6.02 5.06
C VAL A 62 -7.68 5.29 5.11
N THR A 63 -7.66 4.04 5.54
CA THR A 63 -8.88 3.23 5.67
C THR A 63 -9.86 3.85 6.66
N ILE A 64 -9.37 4.21 7.86
CA ILE A 64 -10.20 4.84 8.88
C ILE A 64 -10.81 6.15 8.34
N LEU A 65 -9.97 7.02 7.77
CA LEU A 65 -10.40 8.33 7.28
C LEU A 65 -11.33 8.25 6.06
N SER A 66 -11.15 7.26 5.19
CA SER A 66 -12.01 7.08 4.02
C SER A 66 -13.42 6.59 4.37
N MET A 67 -13.58 5.90 5.51
CA MET A 67 -14.87 5.39 6.00
C MET A 67 -15.60 6.37 6.90
N ILE A 68 -14.94 7.37 7.46
CA ILE A 68 -15.58 8.42 8.25
C ILE A 68 -16.36 9.36 7.32
N ASP A 69 -17.66 9.50 7.59
CA ASP A 69 -18.50 10.48 6.87
C ASP A 69 -18.21 11.88 7.42
N VAL A 70 -17.53 12.70 6.64
CA VAL A 70 -17.04 14.01 7.07
C VAL A 70 -17.72 15.11 6.26
N ASP A 71 -18.45 16.00 6.93
CA ASP A 71 -19.14 17.13 6.28
C ASP A 71 -18.24 18.34 6.11
N HIS A 72 -17.34 18.60 7.06
CA HIS A 72 -16.51 19.80 7.09
C HIS A 72 -15.40 19.77 6.03
N GLN A 73 -15.25 20.86 5.25
CA GLN A 73 -14.32 20.91 4.11
C GLN A 73 -12.84 20.74 4.51
N ILE A 74 -12.43 21.29 5.66
CA ILE A 74 -11.04 21.13 6.14
C ILE A 74 -10.78 19.68 6.54
N ALA A 75 -11.74 19.02 7.15
CA ALA A 75 -11.60 17.60 7.47
C ALA A 75 -11.54 16.75 6.20
N LYS A 76 -12.30 17.07 5.14
CA LYS A 76 -12.16 16.44 3.82
C LYS A 76 -10.76 16.64 3.23
N LEU A 77 -10.20 17.84 3.35
CA LEU A 77 -8.84 18.11 2.90
C LEU A 77 -7.80 17.26 3.64
N MET A 78 -7.97 17.03 4.94
CA MET A 78 -7.09 16.12 5.69
C MET A 78 -7.22 14.66 5.25
N VAL A 79 -8.42 14.22 4.87
CA VAL A 79 -8.63 12.89 4.28
C VAL A 79 -7.92 12.77 2.94
N GLU A 80 -8.04 13.78 2.07
CA GLU A 80 -7.35 13.81 0.78
C GLU A 80 -5.82 13.84 0.94
N MET A 81 -5.32 14.60 1.92
CA MET A 81 -3.89 14.62 2.25
C MET A 81 -3.38 13.24 2.69
N SER A 82 -4.15 12.54 3.52
CA SER A 82 -3.82 11.17 3.93
C SER A 82 -3.80 10.20 2.75
N LYS A 83 -4.76 10.32 1.80
CA LYS A 83 -4.78 9.53 0.58
C LYS A 83 -3.59 9.82 -0.33
N SER A 84 -3.25 11.10 -0.51
CA SER A 84 -2.06 11.47 -1.30
C SER A 84 -0.77 10.91 -0.70
N GLN A 85 -0.67 10.88 0.64
CA GLN A 85 0.45 10.26 1.32
C GLN A 85 0.52 8.75 1.07
N ASP A 86 -0.63 8.07 1.05
CA ASP A 86 -0.74 6.65 0.75
C ASP A 86 -0.34 6.34 -0.70
N ASP A 87 -0.88 7.10 -1.64
CA ASP A 87 -0.61 6.94 -3.08
C ASP A 87 0.89 7.15 -3.42
N GLU A 88 1.56 8.10 -2.74
CA GLU A 88 2.95 8.43 -3.04
C GLU A 88 3.97 7.59 -2.27
N ILE A 89 3.69 7.26 -1.00
CA ILE A 89 4.66 6.63 -0.08
C ILE A 89 4.16 5.28 0.42
N GLY A 90 2.85 5.11 0.62
CA GLY A 90 2.21 3.89 1.10
C GLY A 90 2.28 3.70 2.61
N ASP A 91 2.84 4.66 3.38
CA ASP A 91 2.88 4.61 4.85
C ASP A 91 2.94 6.02 5.46
N GLY A 92 2.85 6.12 6.80
CA GLY A 92 2.91 7.40 7.54
C GLY A 92 1.63 8.23 7.49
N THR A 93 0.55 7.72 6.95
CA THR A 93 -0.75 8.38 6.74
C THR A 93 -1.34 8.94 8.04
N THR A 94 -1.29 8.19 9.12
CA THR A 94 -1.73 8.62 10.45
C THR A 94 -0.85 9.74 11.03
N GLY A 95 0.46 9.62 10.91
CA GLY A 95 1.43 10.60 11.42
C GLY A 95 1.26 11.98 10.77
N VAL A 96 1.09 12.02 9.45
CA VAL A 96 0.88 13.28 8.70
C VAL A 96 -0.39 14.00 9.15
N VAL A 97 -1.48 13.28 9.39
CA VAL A 97 -2.75 13.87 9.87
C VAL A 97 -2.64 14.41 11.29
N VAL A 98 -1.97 13.68 12.18
CA VAL A 98 -1.72 14.11 13.57
C VAL A 98 -0.85 15.36 13.58
N LEU A 99 0.23 15.40 12.80
CA LEU A 99 1.11 16.55 12.65
C LEU A 99 0.36 17.77 12.10
N ALA A 100 -0.45 17.59 11.05
CA ALA A 100 -1.22 18.67 10.44
C ALA A 100 -2.25 19.26 11.41
N GLY A 101 -2.91 18.45 12.21
CA GLY A 101 -3.87 18.90 13.22
C GLY A 101 -3.21 19.80 14.28
N GLU A 102 -2.00 19.48 14.70
CA GLU A 102 -1.24 20.27 15.67
C GLU A 102 -0.72 21.58 15.07
N LEU A 103 -0.26 21.57 13.81
CA LEU A 103 0.24 22.74 13.12
C LEU A 103 -0.82 23.84 12.95
N LEU A 104 -2.10 23.50 12.88
CA LEU A 104 -3.22 24.45 12.70
C LEU A 104 -3.58 25.22 13.99
N ASP A 105 -3.14 24.78 15.17
CA ASP A 105 -3.60 25.30 16.48
C ASP A 105 -2.96 26.63 16.94
N GLN A 106 -2.16 27.27 16.13
CA GLN A 106 -1.24 28.31 16.62
C GLN A 106 -1.77 29.76 16.67
N GLY A 107 -3.00 30.03 16.23
CA GLY A 107 -3.66 31.34 16.37
C GLY A 107 -2.97 32.54 15.68
N ILE A 108 -1.99 32.30 14.80
CA ILE A 108 -1.22 33.31 14.07
C ILE A 108 -1.81 33.48 12.67
N HIS A 109 -1.60 34.66 12.04
CA HIS A 109 -2.11 34.90 10.69
C HIS A 109 -1.56 33.87 9.68
N PRO A 110 -2.41 33.17 8.90
CA PRO A 110 -2.03 32.01 8.06
C PRO A 110 -0.86 32.25 7.10
N ILE A 111 -0.77 33.44 6.49
CA ILE A 111 0.32 33.77 5.55
C ILE A 111 1.68 33.78 6.24
N ARG A 112 1.76 34.25 7.47
CA ARG A 112 3.02 34.31 8.26
C ARG A 112 3.41 32.92 8.73
N ILE A 113 2.44 32.12 9.12
CA ILE A 113 2.65 30.70 9.47
C ILE A 113 3.23 29.93 8.29
N ALA A 114 2.64 30.07 7.10
CA ALA A 114 3.10 29.36 5.90
C ALA A 114 4.56 29.68 5.55
N GLY A 115 5.00 30.94 5.69
CA GLY A 115 6.40 31.33 5.48
C GLY A 115 7.35 30.67 6.49
N GLY A 116 7.00 30.71 7.78
CA GLY A 116 7.80 30.10 8.83
C GLY A 116 7.85 28.59 8.74
N TYR A 117 6.75 27.92 8.40
CA TYR A 117 6.73 26.47 8.19
C TYR A 117 7.59 26.05 7.02
N LYS A 118 7.56 26.79 5.90
CA LYS A 118 8.44 26.50 4.76
C LYS A 118 9.92 26.56 5.17
N GLN A 119 10.31 27.55 5.97
CA GLN A 119 11.67 27.65 6.49
C GLN A 119 11.98 26.48 7.45
N ALA A 120 11.07 26.14 8.35
CA ALA A 120 11.23 25.02 9.29
C ALA A 120 11.43 23.68 8.56
N VAL A 121 10.64 23.43 7.50
CA VAL A 121 10.76 22.23 6.66
C VAL A 121 12.12 22.17 5.98
N CYS A 122 12.63 23.28 5.41
CA CYS A 122 13.96 23.29 4.80
C CYS A 122 15.05 22.91 5.81
N VAL A 123 15.00 23.46 7.03
CA VAL A 123 15.97 23.14 8.10
C VAL A 123 15.85 21.67 8.52
N ALA A 124 14.62 21.15 8.63
CA ALA A 124 14.39 19.75 8.99
C ALA A 124 14.90 18.79 7.92
N ILE A 125 14.66 19.07 6.63
CA ILE A 125 15.15 18.26 5.50
C ILE A 125 16.67 18.24 5.47
N GLU A 126 17.33 19.41 5.57
CA GLU A 126 18.80 19.47 5.61
C GLU A 126 19.38 18.66 6.78
N HIS A 127 18.67 18.56 7.88
CA HIS A 127 19.08 17.77 9.02
C HIS A 127 18.83 16.27 8.77
N LEU A 128 17.69 15.89 8.19
CA LEU A 128 17.38 14.51 7.81
C LEU A 128 18.44 13.94 6.86
N ASP A 129 18.86 14.71 5.87
CA ASP A 129 19.94 14.30 4.95
C ASP A 129 21.27 14.02 5.66
N LYS A 130 21.52 14.69 6.79
CA LYS A 130 22.75 14.50 7.58
C LYS A 130 22.70 13.31 8.51
N ILE A 131 21.52 12.93 8.99
CA ILE A 131 21.34 11.83 9.94
C ILE A 131 20.94 10.52 9.28
N SER A 132 20.58 10.56 7.99
CA SER A 132 20.20 9.38 7.24
C SER A 132 21.41 8.49 6.94
N ASP A 133 21.20 7.19 7.15
CA ASP A 133 22.15 6.16 6.75
C ASP A 133 21.76 5.59 5.40
N SER A 134 22.75 5.32 4.54
CA SER A 134 22.48 4.72 3.24
C SER A 134 22.64 3.21 3.30
N ILE A 135 21.56 2.48 2.97
CA ILE A 135 21.53 1.02 2.89
C ILE A 135 21.68 0.61 1.42
N LEU A 136 22.70 -0.19 1.11
CA LEU A 136 22.83 -0.78 -0.22
C LEU A 136 21.87 -1.95 -0.36
N VAL A 137 20.92 -1.82 -1.27
CA VAL A 137 20.01 -2.91 -1.63
C VAL A 137 20.67 -3.73 -2.74
N ASP A 138 21.12 -4.96 -2.42
CA ASP A 138 21.63 -5.91 -3.39
C ASP A 138 20.66 -7.10 -3.52
N VAL A 139 20.44 -7.57 -4.73
CA VAL A 139 19.62 -8.78 -5.01
C VAL A 139 20.15 -10.02 -4.26
N LYS A 140 21.45 -10.03 -3.93
CA LYS A 140 22.08 -11.15 -3.23
C LYS A 140 21.95 -11.06 -1.71
N ASP A 141 21.82 -9.87 -1.14
CA ASP A 141 21.63 -9.67 0.30
C ASP A 141 20.27 -9.04 0.58
N THR A 142 19.29 -9.91 0.78
CA THR A 142 17.90 -9.52 1.06
C THR A 142 17.63 -9.21 2.53
N LYS A 143 18.63 -9.34 3.44
CA LYS A 143 18.42 -9.13 4.88
C LYS A 143 18.00 -7.71 5.25
N PRO A 144 18.67 -6.63 4.78
CA PRO A 144 18.27 -5.27 5.16
C PRO A 144 16.85 -4.91 4.70
N PRO A 145 16.43 -5.18 3.44
CA PRO A 145 15.05 -4.96 3.02
C PRO A 145 14.03 -5.76 3.82
N ILE A 146 14.36 -7.02 4.20
CA ILE A 146 13.47 -7.85 5.02
C ILE A 146 13.31 -7.24 6.41
N GLN A 147 14.39 -6.81 7.06
CA GLN A 147 14.32 -6.15 8.37
C GLN A 147 13.48 -4.87 8.32
N THR A 148 13.63 -4.04 7.28
CA THR A 148 12.80 -2.84 7.09
C THR A 148 11.32 -3.21 6.95
N ALA A 149 11.00 -4.25 6.17
CA ALA A 149 9.64 -4.73 6.02
C ALA A 149 9.09 -5.36 7.31
N GLU A 150 9.91 -6.10 8.08
CA GLU A 150 9.54 -6.65 9.38
C GLU A 150 9.17 -5.55 10.38
N THR A 151 9.97 -4.49 10.46
CA THR A 151 9.69 -3.34 11.34
C THR A 151 8.35 -2.69 11.02
N MET A 152 8.05 -2.51 9.73
CA MET A 152 6.78 -1.91 9.29
C MET A 152 5.59 -2.83 9.56
N LEU A 153 5.70 -4.13 9.28
CA LEU A 153 4.64 -5.11 9.50
C LEU A 153 4.39 -5.41 10.98
N GLY A 154 5.39 -5.21 11.86
CA GLY A 154 5.30 -5.42 13.30
C GLY A 154 4.27 -4.54 14.00
N SER A 155 3.94 -3.37 13.43
CA SER A 155 2.91 -2.45 13.93
C SER A 155 1.48 -2.79 13.47
N LYS A 156 1.29 -3.83 12.68
CA LYS A 156 0.02 -4.16 12.02
C LYS A 156 -0.57 -5.49 12.54
N VAL A 157 -1.81 -5.78 12.20
CA VAL A 157 -2.59 -6.97 12.66
C VAL A 157 -1.97 -8.34 12.25
N ILE A 158 -0.84 -8.36 11.56
CA ILE A 158 -0.20 -9.57 10.99
C ILE A 158 0.84 -10.21 11.95
N ASN A 159 0.83 -9.93 13.24
CA ASN A 159 1.87 -10.31 14.20
C ASN A 159 2.35 -11.78 14.14
N SER A 160 1.51 -12.73 13.73
CA SER A 160 1.89 -14.15 13.71
C SER A 160 2.77 -14.56 12.50
N CYS A 161 2.74 -13.80 11.40
CA CYS A 161 3.40 -14.17 10.13
C CYS A 161 4.16 -13.00 9.50
N TYR A 162 4.53 -11.96 10.28
CA TYR A 162 5.16 -10.75 9.75
C TYR A 162 6.43 -11.03 8.97
N ARG A 163 7.29 -11.95 9.44
CA ARG A 163 8.52 -12.33 8.75
C ARG A 163 8.28 -12.99 7.40
N GLN A 164 7.33 -13.95 7.35
CA GLN A 164 6.97 -14.60 6.08
C GLN A 164 6.41 -13.59 5.09
N MET A 165 5.56 -12.64 5.55
CA MET A 165 5.01 -11.60 4.71
C MET A 165 6.09 -10.62 4.23
N ALA A 166 7.04 -10.25 5.09
CA ALA A 166 8.19 -9.44 4.72
C ALA A 166 9.04 -10.13 3.63
N GLU A 167 9.35 -11.41 3.80
CA GLU A 167 10.08 -12.20 2.80
C GLU A 167 9.32 -12.27 1.46
N ILE A 168 7.99 -12.47 1.49
CA ILE A 168 7.13 -12.49 0.31
C ILE A 168 7.16 -11.13 -0.40
N ALA A 169 6.99 -10.02 0.34
CA ALA A 169 6.98 -8.68 -0.22
C ALA A 169 8.33 -8.31 -0.85
N VAL A 170 9.44 -8.58 -0.15
CA VAL A 170 10.79 -8.32 -0.68
C VAL A 170 11.06 -9.13 -1.95
N ASN A 171 10.76 -10.42 -1.95
CA ASN A 171 10.96 -11.27 -3.12
C ASN A 171 10.09 -10.84 -4.30
N ALA A 172 8.84 -10.41 -4.04
CA ALA A 172 7.94 -9.93 -5.08
C ALA A 172 8.50 -8.66 -5.73
N VAL A 173 8.89 -7.66 -4.94
CA VAL A 173 9.43 -6.39 -5.45
C VAL A 173 10.75 -6.61 -6.18
N LEU A 174 11.70 -7.37 -5.61
CA LEU A 174 12.99 -7.64 -6.25
C LEU A 174 12.86 -8.41 -7.57
N THR A 175 11.82 -9.23 -7.73
CA THR A 175 11.58 -9.94 -9.00
C THR A 175 11.11 -9.01 -10.11
N VAL A 176 10.31 -7.99 -9.77
CA VAL A 176 9.73 -7.04 -10.72
C VAL A 176 10.69 -5.88 -11.00
N THR A 177 11.56 -5.56 -10.04
CA THR A 177 12.46 -4.40 -10.11
C THR A 177 13.46 -4.50 -11.26
N ASP A 178 13.59 -3.40 -12.00
CA ASP A 178 14.72 -3.17 -12.88
C ASP A 178 15.83 -2.42 -12.12
N MET A 179 16.88 -3.16 -11.75
CA MET A 179 17.97 -2.61 -10.93
C MET A 179 18.80 -1.56 -11.66
N GLU A 180 18.77 -1.52 -12.99
CA GLU A 180 19.50 -0.51 -13.77
C GLU A 180 18.79 0.86 -13.70
N GLN A 181 17.45 0.84 -13.76
CA GLN A 181 16.61 2.05 -13.72
C GLN A 181 16.09 2.38 -12.32
N ARG A 182 16.25 1.49 -11.33
CA ARG A 182 15.66 1.56 -9.99
C ARG A 182 14.14 1.80 -10.01
N GLY A 183 13.49 1.32 -11.06
CA GLY A 183 12.06 1.40 -11.27
C GLY A 183 11.36 0.10 -10.91
N VAL A 184 10.20 0.20 -10.28
CA VAL A 184 9.31 -0.94 -9.99
C VAL A 184 7.94 -0.64 -10.59
N ASP A 185 7.43 -1.55 -11.37
CA ASP A 185 6.10 -1.46 -11.93
C ASP A 185 5.13 -2.28 -11.06
N PHE A 186 4.33 -1.58 -10.25
CA PHE A 186 3.36 -2.21 -9.36
C PHE A 186 2.25 -2.96 -10.08
N GLU A 187 1.94 -2.61 -11.33
CA GLU A 187 0.91 -3.30 -12.11
C GLU A 187 1.30 -4.77 -12.40
N LEU A 188 2.60 -5.08 -12.31
CA LEU A 188 3.13 -6.43 -12.46
C LEU A 188 3.05 -7.27 -11.16
N ILE A 189 2.69 -6.64 -10.03
CA ILE A 189 2.49 -7.35 -8.75
C ILE A 189 0.99 -7.44 -8.48
N LYS A 190 0.41 -8.61 -8.69
CA LYS A 190 -1.00 -8.85 -8.43
C LYS A 190 -1.20 -9.54 -7.10
N VAL A 191 -2.11 -9.01 -6.26
CA VAL A 191 -2.49 -9.63 -5.00
C VAL A 191 -3.84 -10.29 -5.15
N GLU A 192 -3.86 -11.62 -5.21
CA GLU A 192 -5.06 -12.43 -5.25
C GLU A 192 -5.36 -13.04 -3.89
N SER A 193 -6.64 -13.14 -3.56
CA SER A 193 -7.06 -13.61 -2.24
C SER A 193 -8.24 -14.58 -2.32
N LYS A 194 -8.16 -15.64 -1.49
CA LYS A 194 -9.25 -16.62 -1.41
C LYS A 194 -9.58 -16.94 0.05
N VAL A 195 -10.87 -16.99 0.36
CA VAL A 195 -11.37 -17.40 1.68
C VAL A 195 -11.11 -18.89 1.89
N GLY A 196 -10.66 -19.25 3.09
CA GLY A 196 -10.33 -20.62 3.50
C GLY A 196 -8.83 -20.86 3.59
N GLY A 197 -8.38 -21.57 4.62
CA GLY A 197 -6.97 -21.77 4.95
C GLY A 197 -6.45 -20.83 6.02
N ARG A 198 -5.16 -20.89 6.27
CA ARG A 198 -4.47 -20.07 7.26
C ARG A 198 -3.62 -19.02 6.56
N LEU A 199 -3.22 -17.98 7.29
CA LEU A 199 -2.34 -16.93 6.78
C LEU A 199 -0.95 -17.50 6.38
N GLU A 200 -0.49 -18.52 7.10
CA GLU A 200 0.74 -19.28 6.83
C GLU A 200 0.73 -19.98 5.45
N ASP A 201 -0.46 -20.24 4.89
CA ASP A 201 -0.64 -20.82 3.56
C ASP A 201 -0.47 -19.77 2.43
N THR A 202 -0.21 -18.51 2.77
CA THR A 202 0.07 -17.44 1.81
C THR A 202 1.36 -17.74 1.09
N LYS A 203 1.34 -17.69 -0.23
CA LYS A 203 2.48 -18.02 -1.08
C LYS A 203 2.74 -16.90 -2.08
N TRP A 204 3.99 -16.65 -2.29
CA TRP A 204 4.50 -15.91 -3.42
C TRP A 204 4.71 -16.88 -4.59
N ILE A 205 4.14 -16.54 -5.73
CA ILE A 205 4.21 -17.35 -6.95
C ILE A 205 4.91 -16.51 -7.99
N LYS A 206 6.09 -16.97 -8.36
CA LYS A 206 6.86 -16.38 -9.44
C LYS A 206 6.24 -16.83 -10.75
N ASP A 207 5.66 -15.91 -11.50
CA ASP A 207 4.83 -16.17 -12.67
C ASP A 207 3.35 -16.45 -12.34
N MET A 208 2.52 -16.83 -13.28
CA MET A 208 1.05 -16.91 -13.15
C MET A 208 0.52 -18.32 -12.95
N ILE A 209 -0.77 -18.43 -12.57
CA ILE A 209 -1.41 -19.68 -12.15
C ILE A 209 -2.30 -20.31 -13.25
N VAL A 210 -1.98 -21.49 -13.82
CA VAL A 210 -2.81 -22.30 -14.78
C VAL A 210 -2.37 -23.77 -14.87
N ASP A 211 -3.23 -24.75 -15.02
CA ASP A 211 -2.96 -26.19 -14.83
C ASP A 211 -2.52 -27.03 -16.05
N LYS A 212 -1.41 -27.64 -15.96
CA LYS A 212 -0.85 -28.93 -16.46
C LYS A 212 0.61 -28.86 -16.88
N ASP A 213 1.39 -29.90 -16.48
CA ASP A 213 2.78 -30.12 -16.90
C ASP A 213 2.95 -30.13 -18.42
N LEU A 214 3.37 -29.02 -19.01
CA LEU A 214 3.68 -28.95 -20.43
C LEU A 214 4.55 -27.74 -20.72
N ASN A 215 5.66 -27.94 -21.41
CA ASN A 215 6.26 -26.90 -22.24
C ASN A 215 5.19 -26.39 -23.21
N ALA A 216 4.38 -25.43 -22.79
CA ALA A 216 3.18 -25.04 -23.48
C ALA A 216 3.39 -23.75 -24.27
N LYS A 217 3.05 -23.80 -25.54
CA LYS A 217 2.84 -22.61 -26.34
C LYS A 217 1.42 -22.13 -26.11
N ILE A 218 1.25 -20.88 -25.68
CA ILE A 218 -0.03 -20.30 -25.31
C ILE A 218 -0.49 -19.35 -26.41
N VAL A 219 -1.74 -19.52 -26.83
CA VAL A 219 -2.43 -18.57 -27.69
C VAL A 219 -3.33 -17.68 -26.83
N ILE A 220 -3.29 -16.38 -27.06
CA ILE A 220 -4.08 -15.37 -26.33
C ILE A 220 -5.04 -14.72 -27.31
N LEU A 221 -6.35 -14.92 -27.09
CA LEU A 221 -7.41 -14.43 -27.95
C LEU A 221 -8.35 -13.47 -27.22
N THR A 222 -8.71 -12.38 -27.88
CA THR A 222 -9.75 -11.45 -27.42
C THR A 222 -10.99 -11.47 -28.32
N CYS A 223 -11.06 -12.38 -29.27
CA CYS A 223 -12.21 -12.55 -30.15
C CYS A 223 -13.08 -13.75 -29.74
N PRO A 224 -14.42 -13.63 -29.79
CA PRO A 224 -15.32 -14.73 -29.47
C PRO A 224 -15.39 -15.78 -30.59
N PHE A 225 -15.74 -17.03 -30.22
CA PHE A 225 -16.00 -18.13 -31.12
C PHE A 225 -17.46 -18.11 -31.61
N GLU A 226 -17.93 -17.02 -32.20
CA GLU A 226 -19.35 -16.81 -32.48
C GLU A 226 -19.83 -17.35 -33.87
N TYR A 227 -18.91 -17.73 -34.76
CA TYR A 227 -19.32 -18.11 -36.13
C TYR A 227 -19.50 -19.62 -36.28
N PRO A 228 -20.77 -20.13 -36.30
CA PRO A 228 -21.06 -21.58 -36.28
C PRO A 228 -20.39 -22.37 -37.41
N ASN A 229 -20.33 -21.80 -38.60
CA ASN A 229 -19.78 -22.48 -39.80
C ASN A 229 -18.25 -22.41 -39.95
N GLN A 230 -17.54 -21.70 -39.03
CA GLN A 230 -16.11 -21.47 -39.12
C GLN A 230 -15.33 -22.05 -37.95
N LYS A 231 -16.00 -22.57 -36.91
CA LYS A 231 -15.37 -23.08 -35.67
C LYS A 231 -14.27 -24.10 -35.93
N GLN A 232 -14.56 -25.10 -36.78
CA GLN A 232 -13.57 -26.12 -37.14
C GLN A 232 -12.33 -25.52 -37.83
N LYS A 233 -12.54 -24.51 -38.69
CA LYS A 233 -11.44 -23.84 -39.39
C LYS A 233 -10.60 -23.00 -38.43
N MET A 234 -11.24 -22.34 -37.47
CA MET A 234 -10.54 -21.57 -36.41
C MET A 234 -9.69 -22.47 -35.54
N ILE A 235 -10.23 -23.60 -35.09
CA ILE A 235 -9.51 -24.58 -34.28
C ILE A 235 -8.34 -25.19 -35.08
N GLN A 236 -8.54 -25.46 -36.36
CA GLN A 236 -7.47 -25.94 -37.23
C GLN A 236 -6.35 -24.90 -37.39
N GLN A 237 -6.69 -23.63 -37.52
CA GLN A 237 -5.69 -22.54 -37.53
C GLN A 237 -4.88 -22.46 -36.24
N ILE A 238 -5.54 -22.59 -35.08
CA ILE A 238 -4.82 -22.61 -33.77
C ILE A 238 -3.85 -23.81 -33.73
N LYS A 239 -4.28 -24.99 -34.17
CA LYS A 239 -3.40 -26.17 -34.22
C LYS A 239 -2.19 -26.00 -35.13
N GLU A 240 -2.41 -25.39 -36.31
CA GLU A 240 -1.32 -25.12 -37.27
C GLU A 240 -0.25 -24.18 -36.71
N THR A 241 -0.57 -23.31 -35.74
CA THR A 241 0.41 -22.50 -35.04
C THR A 241 1.24 -23.30 -34.04
N GLY A 242 0.79 -24.50 -33.66
CA GLY A 242 1.44 -25.34 -32.67
C GLY A 242 1.15 -24.93 -31.21
N ALA A 243 0.07 -24.18 -30.98
CA ALA A 243 -0.39 -23.86 -29.64
C ALA A 243 -0.92 -25.10 -28.91
N LYS A 244 -0.69 -25.17 -27.60
CA LYS A 244 -1.14 -26.26 -26.73
C LYS A 244 -2.22 -25.84 -25.74
N ILE A 245 -2.34 -24.55 -25.46
CA ILE A 245 -3.34 -23.97 -24.56
C ILE A 245 -3.88 -22.70 -25.22
N GLU A 246 -5.15 -22.48 -25.04
CA GLU A 246 -5.84 -21.28 -25.48
C GLU A 246 -6.36 -20.49 -24.27
N ILE A 247 -6.14 -19.20 -24.26
CA ILE A 247 -6.66 -18.26 -23.25
C ILE A 247 -7.54 -17.25 -23.97
N CYS A 248 -8.81 -17.20 -23.59
CA CYS A 248 -9.82 -16.37 -24.23
C CYS A 248 -10.48 -15.41 -23.24
N GLN A 249 -10.66 -14.16 -23.65
CA GLN A 249 -11.36 -13.14 -22.86
C GLN A 249 -12.87 -13.39 -22.81
N TRP A 250 -13.43 -13.92 -23.88
CA TRP A 250 -14.86 -14.15 -24.05
C TRP A 250 -15.23 -15.61 -23.79
N ASP A 251 -16.53 -15.87 -23.80
CA ASP A 251 -17.04 -17.24 -23.75
C ASP A 251 -16.83 -17.96 -25.09
N SER A 252 -16.66 -19.24 -24.99
CA SER A 252 -16.75 -20.13 -26.14
C SER A 252 -18.01 -20.97 -25.98
N ASP A 253 -18.81 -21.04 -27.05
CA ASP A 253 -20.02 -21.83 -27.13
C ASP A 253 -19.71 -23.32 -26.81
N ASP A 254 -20.67 -24.04 -26.22
CA ASP A 254 -20.51 -25.46 -25.82
C ASP A 254 -20.07 -26.37 -26.98
N GLU A 255 -20.51 -26.07 -28.21
CA GLU A 255 -20.06 -26.77 -29.39
C GLU A 255 -18.58 -26.53 -29.70
N ALA A 256 -18.10 -25.30 -29.56
CA ALA A 256 -16.67 -24.97 -29.70
C ALA A 256 -15.83 -25.67 -28.63
N ASN A 257 -16.32 -25.73 -27.39
CA ASN A 257 -15.65 -26.43 -26.28
C ASN A 257 -15.53 -27.94 -26.57
N HIS A 258 -16.57 -28.56 -27.08
CA HIS A 258 -16.56 -29.98 -27.46
C HIS A 258 -15.51 -30.26 -28.55
N LEU A 259 -15.46 -29.39 -29.57
CA LEU A 259 -14.49 -29.49 -30.66
C LEU A 259 -13.04 -29.25 -30.17
N LEU A 260 -12.84 -28.32 -29.26
CA LEU A 260 -11.52 -28.04 -28.64
C LEU A 260 -11.04 -29.23 -27.81
N LEU A 261 -11.93 -29.86 -27.03
CA LEU A 261 -11.64 -31.06 -26.24
C LEU A 261 -11.31 -32.25 -27.17
N GLN A 262 -12.05 -32.47 -28.25
CA GLN A 262 -11.76 -33.52 -29.26
C GLN A 262 -10.37 -33.32 -29.87
N ASN A 263 -9.92 -32.10 -29.97
CA ASN A 263 -8.62 -31.76 -30.53
C ASN A 263 -7.49 -31.69 -29.49
N ASN A 264 -7.74 -32.07 -28.21
CA ASN A 264 -6.81 -31.98 -27.09
C ASN A 264 -6.22 -30.58 -26.88
N LEU A 265 -7.04 -29.55 -27.08
CA LEU A 265 -6.68 -28.17 -26.87
C LEU A 265 -7.45 -27.63 -25.65
N PRO A 266 -6.88 -27.58 -24.45
CA PRO A 266 -7.51 -26.98 -23.28
C PRO A 266 -7.69 -25.49 -23.49
N VAL A 267 -8.83 -24.98 -23.04
CA VAL A 267 -9.24 -23.57 -23.14
C VAL A 267 -9.52 -23.00 -21.75
N VAL A 268 -9.06 -21.79 -21.50
CA VAL A 268 -9.41 -20.97 -20.35
C VAL A 268 -10.29 -19.82 -20.81
N ARG A 269 -11.49 -19.72 -20.25
CA ARG A 269 -12.51 -18.75 -20.65
C ARG A 269 -12.68 -17.67 -19.59
N TRP A 270 -13.29 -16.55 -19.97
CA TRP A 270 -13.63 -15.44 -19.07
C TRP A 270 -12.43 -14.84 -18.33
N VAL A 271 -11.29 -14.77 -18.99
CA VAL A 271 -10.10 -14.13 -18.43
C VAL A 271 -10.26 -12.63 -18.55
N GLY A 272 -10.10 -11.91 -17.45
CA GLY A 272 -10.23 -10.45 -17.41
C GLY A 272 -9.21 -9.73 -18.31
N GLY A 273 -9.56 -8.53 -18.80
CA GLY A 273 -8.65 -7.73 -19.64
C GLY A 273 -7.27 -7.50 -19.01
N PRO A 274 -7.19 -7.01 -17.76
CA PRO A 274 -5.91 -6.84 -17.07
C PRO A 274 -5.11 -8.14 -16.90
N GLU A 275 -5.80 -9.26 -16.68
CA GLU A 275 -5.17 -10.58 -16.58
C GLU A 275 -4.56 -11.04 -17.91
N ILE A 276 -5.26 -10.81 -19.02
CA ILE A 276 -4.76 -11.13 -20.36
C ILE A 276 -3.50 -10.32 -20.67
N GLU A 277 -3.45 -9.04 -20.31
CA GLU A 277 -2.28 -8.20 -20.49
C GLU A 277 -1.07 -8.72 -19.71
N LEU A 278 -1.28 -9.07 -18.43
CA LEU A 278 -0.24 -9.68 -17.60
C LEU A 278 0.27 -11.01 -18.17
N ILE A 279 -0.66 -11.86 -18.67
CA ILE A 279 -0.29 -13.14 -19.31
C ILE A 279 0.52 -12.88 -20.58
N ALA A 280 0.15 -11.90 -21.38
CA ALA A 280 0.87 -11.54 -22.59
C ALA A 280 2.29 -11.05 -22.28
N ILE A 281 2.45 -10.19 -21.27
CA ILE A 281 3.75 -9.67 -20.82
C ILE A 281 4.63 -10.80 -20.29
N THR A 282 4.09 -11.65 -19.41
CA THR A 282 4.82 -12.74 -18.74
C THR A 282 5.27 -13.81 -19.72
N THR A 283 4.36 -14.29 -20.60
CA THR A 283 4.67 -15.34 -21.57
C THR A 283 5.42 -14.84 -22.79
N GLY A 284 5.51 -13.52 -22.99
CA GLY A 284 6.06 -12.90 -24.19
C GLY A 284 5.20 -13.11 -25.43
N GLY A 285 3.91 -13.43 -25.23
CA GLY A 285 2.90 -13.58 -26.29
C GLY A 285 2.30 -12.26 -26.72
N GLN A 286 1.64 -12.25 -27.85
CA GLN A 286 0.88 -11.09 -28.33
C GLN A 286 -0.62 -11.40 -28.30
N ILE A 287 -1.38 -10.45 -27.80
CA ILE A 287 -2.85 -10.52 -27.82
C ILE A 287 -3.33 -10.47 -29.27
N THR A 288 -4.16 -11.43 -29.67
CA THR A 288 -4.65 -11.55 -31.04
C THR A 288 -6.15 -11.26 -31.10
N PRO A 289 -6.55 -10.11 -31.70
CA PRO A 289 -7.96 -9.70 -31.76
C PRO A 289 -8.74 -10.39 -32.87
N LYS A 290 -8.08 -11.04 -33.82
CA LYS A 290 -8.72 -11.73 -34.96
C LYS A 290 -7.96 -13.00 -35.30
N PHE A 291 -8.71 -14.07 -35.62
CA PHE A 291 -8.14 -15.36 -36.06
C PHE A 291 -7.26 -15.24 -37.33
N SER A 292 -7.58 -14.30 -38.23
CA SER A 292 -6.80 -14.07 -39.45
C SER A 292 -5.37 -13.56 -39.17
N GLU A 293 -5.12 -13.01 -38.00
CA GLU A 293 -3.82 -12.47 -37.60
C GLU A 293 -3.01 -13.48 -36.81
N LEU A 294 -3.53 -14.66 -36.56
CA LEU A 294 -2.89 -15.70 -35.79
C LEU A 294 -1.62 -16.20 -36.50
N SER A 295 -0.50 -16.21 -35.81
CA SER A 295 0.77 -16.71 -36.31
C SER A 295 1.61 -17.33 -35.20
N ALA A 296 2.47 -18.29 -35.54
CA ALA A 296 3.33 -18.96 -34.57
C ALA A 296 4.31 -18.00 -33.83
N ARG A 297 4.54 -16.78 -34.38
CA ARG A 297 5.41 -15.76 -33.77
C ARG A 297 4.71 -15.01 -32.63
N LYS A 298 3.39 -15.01 -32.61
CA LYS A 298 2.57 -14.33 -31.60
C LYS A 298 2.28 -15.20 -30.36
N LEU A 299 2.68 -16.46 -30.39
CA LEU A 299 2.48 -17.37 -29.27
C LEU A 299 3.35 -17.02 -28.08
N GLY A 300 2.75 -17.04 -26.88
CA GLY A 300 3.46 -17.02 -25.62
C GLY A 300 4.09 -18.37 -25.29
N PHE A 301 5.08 -18.37 -24.40
CA PHE A 301 5.76 -19.56 -23.92
C PHE A 301 5.70 -19.66 -22.40
N ALA A 302 5.29 -20.82 -21.89
CA ALA A 302 5.36 -21.17 -20.47
C ALA A 302 5.98 -22.56 -20.30
N GLY A 303 6.86 -22.70 -19.33
CA GLY A 303 7.52 -23.98 -19.03
C GLY A 303 6.61 -24.94 -18.27
N LEU A 304 5.84 -24.42 -17.31
CA LEU A 304 4.94 -25.20 -16.48
C LEU A 304 3.58 -24.54 -16.39
N VAL A 305 2.53 -25.34 -16.53
CA VAL A 305 1.14 -24.90 -16.42
C VAL A 305 0.39 -25.96 -15.60
N GLN A 306 -0.05 -25.62 -14.36
CA GLN A 306 -0.71 -26.57 -13.44
C GLN A 306 -1.96 -25.99 -12.78
N GLU A 307 -2.94 -26.87 -12.52
CA GLU A 307 -4.14 -26.58 -11.74
C GLU A 307 -3.90 -26.93 -10.27
N ILE A 308 -4.07 -25.96 -9.39
CA ILE A 308 -4.02 -26.18 -7.95
C ILE A 308 -5.44 -26.11 -7.41
N SER A 309 -5.89 -27.16 -6.74
CA SER A 309 -7.15 -27.16 -6.00
C SER A 309 -6.91 -26.74 -4.56
N PHE A 310 -7.80 -25.90 -4.01
CA PHE A 310 -7.64 -25.39 -2.65
C PHE A 310 -8.72 -25.95 -1.71
N GLY A 311 -8.26 -26.67 -0.71
CA GLY A 311 -9.08 -27.12 0.43
C GLY A 311 -10.24 -28.03 0.03
N THR A 312 -11.36 -27.88 0.74
CA THR A 312 -12.60 -28.65 0.53
C THR A 312 -13.54 -28.02 -0.50
N THR A 313 -13.24 -26.82 -1.00
CA THR A 313 -14.03 -26.16 -2.05
C THR A 313 -13.61 -26.70 -3.42
N LYS A 314 -14.59 -26.80 -4.34
CA LYS A 314 -14.33 -27.22 -5.73
C LYS A 314 -13.58 -26.14 -6.54
N ASP A 315 -13.07 -25.13 -5.87
CA ASP A 315 -12.37 -24.03 -6.52
C ASP A 315 -10.98 -24.46 -6.96
N LYS A 316 -10.68 -24.15 -8.20
CA LYS A 316 -9.43 -24.47 -8.86
C LYS A 316 -8.78 -23.18 -9.31
N MET A 317 -7.47 -23.10 -9.20
CA MET A 317 -6.66 -22.02 -9.74
C MET A 317 -5.63 -22.59 -10.71
N LEU A 318 -5.35 -21.79 -11.69
CA LEU A 318 -4.47 -22.13 -12.78
C LEU A 318 -3.14 -21.40 -12.60
N VAL A 319 -2.00 -22.13 -12.48
CA VAL A 319 -0.64 -21.56 -12.27
C VAL A 319 0.20 -21.71 -13.53
N ILE A 320 0.74 -20.59 -14.04
CA ILE A 320 1.68 -20.54 -15.17
C ILE A 320 3.06 -20.22 -14.60
N GLU A 321 4.03 -21.09 -14.75
CA GLU A 321 5.38 -20.90 -14.23
C GLU A 321 6.44 -21.08 -15.33
N GLN A 322 7.66 -20.62 -15.03
CA GLN A 322 8.81 -20.71 -15.93
C GLN A 322 8.57 -20.04 -17.28
N CYS A 323 7.95 -18.87 -17.23
CA CYS A 323 7.70 -18.07 -18.42
C CYS A 323 8.97 -17.45 -18.99
N LYS A 324 8.91 -17.02 -20.24
CA LYS A 324 10.03 -16.38 -20.92
C LYS A 324 10.46 -15.07 -20.25
N ASN A 325 9.51 -14.36 -19.68
CA ASN A 325 9.71 -13.04 -19.06
C ASN A 325 9.11 -13.04 -17.64
N SER A 326 9.84 -13.61 -16.68
CA SER A 326 9.36 -13.80 -15.31
C SER A 326 9.38 -12.50 -14.47
N ARG A 327 8.89 -11.38 -15.02
CA ARG A 327 8.81 -10.09 -14.31
C ARG A 327 7.48 -9.85 -13.61
N ALA A 328 6.45 -10.64 -13.85
CA ALA A 328 5.19 -10.54 -13.14
C ALA A 328 5.14 -11.53 -11.97
N VAL A 329 4.49 -11.11 -10.89
CA VAL A 329 4.40 -11.86 -9.63
C VAL A 329 2.98 -11.84 -9.11
N ILE A 330 2.51 -12.99 -8.63
CA ILE A 330 1.25 -13.06 -7.90
C ILE A 330 1.49 -13.45 -6.45
N ILE A 331 0.95 -12.64 -5.55
CA ILE A 331 0.89 -12.96 -4.14
C ILE A 331 -0.49 -13.55 -3.85
N PHE A 332 -0.52 -14.82 -3.53
CA PHE A 332 -1.75 -15.54 -3.25
C PHE A 332 -1.99 -15.62 -1.75
N MET A 333 -3.01 -14.90 -1.26
CA MET A 333 -3.33 -14.78 0.16
C MET A 333 -4.49 -15.68 0.56
N ARG A 334 -4.36 -16.31 1.73
CA ARG A 334 -5.39 -17.18 2.31
C ARG A 334 -5.69 -16.81 3.74
N ARG A 335 -6.98 -16.71 4.06
CA ARG A 335 -7.47 -16.57 5.44
C ARG A 335 -8.91 -17.06 5.57
N GLY A 336 -9.34 -17.34 6.79
CA GLY A 336 -10.65 -17.95 7.06
C GLY A 336 -11.85 -17.05 6.74
N ASN A 337 -11.68 -15.71 6.69
CA ASN A 337 -12.76 -14.75 6.50
C ASN A 337 -12.34 -13.63 5.53
N LYS A 338 -13.30 -13.11 4.74
CA LYS A 338 -13.08 -12.02 3.77
C LYS A 338 -12.58 -10.74 4.45
N MET A 339 -13.17 -10.34 5.58
CA MET A 339 -12.71 -9.17 6.35
C MET A 339 -11.25 -9.29 6.76
N SER A 340 -10.88 -10.46 7.30
CA SER A 340 -9.50 -10.72 7.68
C SER A 340 -8.52 -10.72 6.51
N ILE A 341 -8.97 -11.03 5.30
CA ILE A 341 -8.15 -10.95 4.08
C ILE A 341 -7.87 -9.49 3.74
N GLU A 342 -8.89 -8.65 3.74
CA GLU A 342 -8.73 -7.23 3.45
C GLU A 342 -7.79 -6.53 4.45
N GLU A 343 -7.86 -6.94 5.74
CA GLU A 343 -6.94 -6.46 6.77
C GLU A 343 -5.48 -6.87 6.57
N VAL A 344 -5.22 -7.96 5.85
CA VAL A 344 -3.85 -8.39 5.53
C VAL A 344 -3.36 -7.78 4.22
N LYS A 345 -4.25 -7.51 3.28
CA LYS A 345 -3.88 -6.89 1.99
C LYS A 345 -3.23 -5.52 2.17
N ARG A 346 -3.77 -4.71 3.08
CA ARG A 346 -3.28 -3.34 3.31
C ARG A 346 -1.84 -3.29 3.82
N PRO A 347 -1.51 -3.94 4.95
CA PRO A 347 -0.12 -3.99 5.41
C PRO A 347 0.85 -4.58 4.39
N LEU A 348 0.38 -5.54 3.60
CA LEU A 348 1.21 -6.08 2.52
C LEU A 348 1.46 -5.04 1.42
N HIS A 349 0.44 -4.25 1.05
CA HIS A 349 0.60 -3.14 0.11
C HIS A 349 1.57 -2.09 0.64
N ASP A 350 1.43 -1.68 1.90
CA ASP A 350 2.34 -0.75 2.56
C ASP A 350 3.78 -1.30 2.55
N ALA A 351 3.97 -2.61 2.83
CA ALA A 351 5.29 -3.24 2.76
C ALA A 351 5.89 -3.19 1.35
N LEU A 352 5.09 -3.45 0.32
CA LEU A 352 5.54 -3.35 -1.07
C LEU A 352 5.97 -1.91 -1.42
N CYS A 353 5.20 -0.90 -0.99
CA CYS A 353 5.52 0.51 -1.20
C CYS A 353 6.80 0.94 -0.48
N VAL A 354 6.98 0.54 0.79
CA VAL A 354 8.19 0.86 1.57
C VAL A 354 9.43 0.24 0.92
N ILE A 355 9.36 -1.04 0.48
CA ILE A 355 10.48 -1.69 -0.19
C ILE A 355 10.80 -1.01 -1.53
N TRP A 356 9.77 -0.62 -2.27
CA TRP A 356 9.95 0.14 -3.50
C TRP A 356 10.68 1.46 -3.27
N LYS A 357 10.25 2.22 -2.24
CA LYS A 357 10.92 3.47 -1.87
C LYS A 357 12.36 3.23 -1.45
N LEU A 358 12.64 2.16 -0.71
CA LEU A 358 14.01 1.79 -0.32
C LEU A 358 14.90 1.46 -1.53
N ILE A 359 14.34 0.90 -2.60
CA ILE A 359 15.09 0.64 -3.84
C ILE A 359 15.33 1.94 -4.62
N HIS A 360 14.33 2.83 -4.65
CA HIS A 360 14.42 4.12 -5.34
C HIS A 360 15.37 5.06 -4.60
N ASP A 361 15.17 5.22 -3.28
CA ASP A 361 15.99 6.02 -2.37
C ASP A 361 16.47 5.15 -1.22
N ASN A 362 17.76 4.91 -1.17
CA ASN A 362 18.40 3.99 -0.24
C ASN A 362 18.71 4.63 1.14
N HIS A 363 18.14 5.79 1.45
CA HIS A 363 18.32 6.45 2.73
C HIS A 363 17.28 5.98 3.77
N VAL A 364 17.77 5.70 4.97
CA VAL A 364 16.95 5.25 6.12
C VAL A 364 17.28 6.08 7.34
N VAL A 365 16.29 6.31 8.18
CA VAL A 365 16.45 6.96 9.49
C VAL A 365 15.89 6.07 10.58
N CYS A 366 16.34 6.27 11.81
CA CYS A 366 15.80 5.54 12.96
C CYS A 366 14.36 5.93 13.23
N GLY A 367 13.49 4.94 13.47
CA GLY A 367 12.08 5.12 13.80
C GLY A 367 11.83 5.43 15.28
N GLY A 368 10.59 5.20 15.76
CA GLY A 368 10.22 5.40 17.16
C GLY A 368 10.22 6.85 17.63
N GLY A 369 10.05 7.81 16.71
CA GLY A 369 10.08 9.26 17.03
C GLY A 369 11.48 9.87 17.14
N ALA A 370 12.55 9.10 16.87
CA ALA A 370 13.94 9.61 16.97
C ALA A 370 14.23 10.69 15.94
N ALA A 371 13.81 10.49 14.70
CA ALA A 371 14.02 11.44 13.62
C ALA A 371 13.27 12.74 13.89
N GLU A 372 12.04 12.67 14.39
CA GLU A 372 11.21 13.82 14.73
C GLU A 372 11.84 14.65 15.85
N ILE A 373 12.29 14.02 16.94
CA ILE A 373 12.97 14.69 18.04
C ILE A 373 14.28 15.33 17.55
N SER A 374 15.06 14.57 16.74
CA SER A 374 16.32 15.06 16.19
C SER A 374 16.12 16.25 15.27
N CYS A 375 15.05 16.30 14.47
CA CYS A 375 14.71 17.43 13.60
C CYS A 375 14.15 18.63 14.39
N ALA A 376 13.46 18.40 15.49
CA ALA A 376 12.94 19.48 16.34
C ALA A 376 14.04 20.32 16.97
N LEU A 377 15.21 19.74 17.27
CA LEU A 377 16.35 20.44 17.89
C LEU A 377 16.92 21.55 16.99
N PRO A 378 17.36 21.32 15.74
CA PRO A 378 17.90 22.37 14.88
C PRO A 378 16.84 23.40 14.48
N VAL A 379 15.57 23.00 14.31
CA VAL A 379 14.48 23.96 14.09
C VAL A 379 14.33 24.88 15.30
N SER A 380 14.42 24.37 16.53
CA SER A 380 14.37 25.18 17.76
C SER A 380 15.57 26.11 17.87
N GLN A 381 16.78 25.72 17.45
CA GLN A 381 17.95 26.59 17.41
C GLN A 381 17.83 27.71 16.35
N GLU A 382 17.14 27.46 15.26
CA GLU A 382 16.90 28.47 14.23
C GLU A 382 15.91 29.55 14.72
N VAL A 383 15.01 29.22 15.67
CA VAL A 383 14.12 30.18 16.33
C VAL A 383 14.90 31.34 16.95
N ASP A 384 16.02 31.04 17.60
CA ASP A 384 16.86 32.04 18.30
C ASP A 384 17.55 33.00 17.32
N LYS A 385 17.72 32.62 16.09
CA LYS A 385 18.34 33.41 15.02
C LYS A 385 17.35 34.28 14.24
N CYS A 386 16.05 33.99 14.33
CA CYS A 386 15.02 34.62 13.53
C CYS A 386 14.46 35.87 14.24
N PRO A 387 14.67 37.09 13.73
CA PRO A 387 14.21 38.34 14.38
C PRO A 387 12.75 38.69 14.04
N THR A 388 12.03 37.88 13.29
CA THR A 388 10.70 38.15 12.78
C THR A 388 9.61 37.38 13.52
N LEU A 389 8.33 37.72 13.26
CA LEU A 389 7.17 36.97 13.82
C LEU A 389 7.13 35.50 13.38
N GLU A 390 7.92 35.13 12.37
CA GLU A 390 8.05 33.76 11.89
C GLU A 390 8.67 32.83 12.94
N LEU A 391 9.36 33.37 13.94
CA LEU A 391 9.88 32.61 15.09
C LEU A 391 8.80 31.78 15.81
N TYR A 392 7.57 32.31 15.89
CA TYR A 392 6.45 31.58 16.50
C TYR A 392 6.05 30.38 15.66
N ALA A 393 6.06 30.50 14.34
CA ALA A 393 5.78 29.38 13.43
C ALA A 393 6.88 28.31 13.49
N LEU A 394 8.17 28.72 13.52
CA LEU A 394 9.28 27.79 13.70
C LEU A 394 9.16 27.00 15.03
N ARG A 395 8.84 27.69 16.12
CA ARG A 395 8.62 27.05 17.41
C ARG A 395 7.43 26.09 17.40
N ALA A 396 6.35 26.50 16.77
CA ALA A 396 5.16 25.70 16.59
C ALA A 396 5.46 24.42 15.81
N PHE A 397 6.24 24.53 14.75
CA PHE A 397 6.65 23.38 13.94
C PHE A 397 7.52 22.41 14.75
N ALA A 398 8.49 22.89 15.51
CA ALA A 398 9.30 22.05 16.39
C ALA A 398 8.43 21.32 17.43
N ASN A 399 7.47 22.02 18.05
CA ASN A 399 6.54 21.41 19.00
C ASN A 399 5.63 20.36 18.33
N ALA A 400 5.19 20.61 17.11
CA ALA A 400 4.33 19.69 16.37
C ALA A 400 5.08 18.38 16.01
N LEU A 401 6.38 18.46 15.65
CA LEU A 401 7.20 17.25 15.44
C LEU A 401 7.24 16.36 16.68
N GLU A 402 7.23 16.95 17.88
CA GLU A 402 7.28 16.21 19.13
C GLU A 402 5.94 15.57 19.54
N VAL A 403 4.85 15.91 18.85
CA VAL A 403 3.54 15.29 19.13
C VAL A 403 3.53 13.82 18.72
N ILE A 404 4.28 13.44 17.67
CA ILE A 404 4.39 12.05 17.23
C ILE A 404 5.00 11.16 18.31
N PRO A 405 6.22 11.41 18.83
CA PRO A 405 6.78 10.60 19.92
C PRO A 405 5.97 10.69 21.23
N LYS A 406 5.30 11.82 21.50
CA LYS A 406 4.37 11.89 22.64
C LYS A 406 3.18 10.94 22.49
N ALA A 407 2.58 10.90 21.30
CA ALA A 407 1.46 9.99 21.01
C ALA A 407 1.90 8.52 21.09
N LEU A 408 3.12 8.20 20.62
CA LEU A 408 3.69 6.86 20.77
C LEU A 408 3.86 6.47 22.22
N SER A 409 4.38 7.39 23.06
CA SER A 409 4.54 7.16 24.50
C SER A 409 3.20 6.97 25.21
N GLU A 410 2.19 7.79 24.88
CA GLU A 410 0.83 7.66 25.42
C GLU A 410 0.19 6.33 25.07
N ASN A 411 0.33 5.88 23.83
CA ASN A 411 -0.23 4.60 23.35
C ASN A 411 0.52 3.38 23.93
N SER A 412 1.73 3.57 24.45
CA SER A 412 2.55 2.53 25.11
C SER A 412 2.48 2.58 26.64
N ASP A 413 1.47 3.27 27.21
CA ASP A 413 1.27 3.43 28.66
C ASP A 413 2.47 4.03 29.42
N MET A 414 3.35 4.78 28.73
CA MET A 414 4.47 5.47 29.34
C MET A 414 4.13 6.92 29.68
N ASN A 415 4.87 7.52 30.62
CA ASN A 415 4.72 8.95 30.91
C ASN A 415 5.31 9.82 29.77
N PRO A 416 4.48 10.51 28.96
CA PRO A 416 4.96 11.21 27.77
C PRO A 416 5.98 12.32 28.07
N ILE A 417 5.80 13.02 29.19
CA ILE A 417 6.68 14.13 29.59
C ILE A 417 8.06 13.62 29.99
N GLN A 418 8.11 12.56 30.78
CA GLN A 418 9.35 11.95 31.21
C GLN A 418 10.11 11.34 30.03
N THR A 419 9.46 10.52 29.25
CA THR A 419 10.05 9.87 28.06
C THR A 419 10.61 10.88 27.07
N MET A 420 9.88 11.96 26.77
CA MET A 420 10.36 13.03 25.89
C MET A 420 11.56 13.76 26.45
N THR A 421 11.55 14.05 27.76
CA THR A 421 12.66 14.75 28.39
C THR A 421 13.94 13.90 28.41
N GLU A 422 13.80 12.61 28.69
CA GLU A 422 14.92 11.66 28.67
C GLU A 422 15.45 11.45 27.25
N ALA A 423 14.58 11.27 26.25
CA ALA A 423 14.99 11.10 24.87
C ALA A 423 15.77 12.32 24.36
N ARG A 424 15.28 13.53 24.60
CA ARG A 424 15.99 14.77 24.26
C ARG A 424 17.36 14.89 25.00
N ALA A 425 17.37 14.61 26.28
CA ALA A 425 18.62 14.70 27.10
C ALA A 425 19.66 13.70 26.56
N ARG A 426 19.27 12.48 26.24
CA ARG A 426 20.18 11.47 25.68
C ARG A 426 20.67 11.83 24.28
N GLN A 427 19.79 12.29 23.36
CA GLN A 427 20.21 12.72 22.02
C GLN A 427 21.23 13.87 22.08
N VAL A 428 21.06 14.83 23.00
CA VAL A 428 21.97 15.97 23.16
C VAL A 428 23.29 15.55 23.82
N ASN A 429 23.23 14.73 24.88
CA ASN A 429 24.41 14.36 25.69
C ASN A 429 25.28 13.29 24.99
N GLU A 430 24.65 12.28 24.43
CA GLU A 430 25.33 11.12 23.83
C GLU A 430 25.66 11.32 22.38
N ARG A 431 25.10 12.37 21.71
CA ARG A 431 25.15 12.61 20.27
C ARG A 431 24.71 11.38 19.44
N ASN A 432 23.93 10.54 20.06
CA ASN A 432 23.43 9.33 19.42
C ASN A 432 22.05 9.60 18.84
N LEU A 433 22.00 9.76 17.54
CA LEU A 433 20.78 10.10 16.79
C LEU A 433 19.83 8.89 16.63
N ALA A 434 20.31 7.69 16.96
CA ALA A 434 19.56 6.43 16.88
C ALA A 434 18.63 6.19 18.11
N LEU A 435 18.58 7.10 19.06
CA LEU A 435 17.82 6.96 20.33
C LEU A 435 16.29 7.16 20.20
N GLY A 436 15.69 6.70 19.11
CA GLY A 436 14.26 6.43 19.05
C GLY A 436 13.89 5.04 19.58
N HIS A 437 14.83 4.12 19.57
CA HIS A 437 14.71 2.79 20.17
C HIS A 437 14.46 2.77 21.69
N VAL A 438 14.49 3.91 22.34
CA VAL A 438 14.21 4.01 23.77
C VAL A 438 12.81 3.54 24.14
N ILE A 439 11.86 3.61 23.20
CA ILE A 439 10.49 3.15 23.44
C ILE A 439 10.41 1.62 23.50
N GLU A 440 11.17 0.90 22.69
CA GLU A 440 11.23 -0.58 22.72
C GLU A 440 12.08 -1.13 23.86
N THR A 441 13.21 -0.48 24.18
CA THR A 441 14.09 -0.93 25.28
C THR A 441 13.54 -0.66 26.68
N PHE A 442 12.62 0.28 26.86
CA PHE A 442 11.93 0.46 28.15
C PHE A 442 10.95 -0.68 28.45
N ILE A 443 10.35 -1.26 27.43
CA ILE A 443 9.43 -2.42 27.60
C ILE A 443 10.22 -3.68 28.01
N GLU A 444 11.43 -3.88 27.48
CA GLU A 444 12.30 -5.02 27.83
C GLU A 444 13.01 -4.90 29.19
N SER A 445 13.09 -3.70 29.77
CA SER A 445 13.79 -3.49 31.06
C SER A 445 12.88 -3.57 32.30
N GLU A 446 11.57 -3.71 32.14
CA GLU A 446 10.60 -3.91 33.23
C GLU A 446 10.11 -5.37 33.36
N GLU A 447 10.57 -6.31 32.51
CA GLU A 447 10.44 -7.77 32.72
C GLU A 447 11.76 -8.34 33.32
#